data_b15ec1628367e355f43dcac18b998b8a
#
_entry.id   b15ec1628367e355f43dcac18b998b8a
#
_cell.length_a   1.000
_cell.length_b   1.000
_cell.length_c   1.000
_cell.angle_alpha   90.00
_cell.angle_beta   90.00
_cell.angle_gamma   90.00
#
_symmetry.space_group_name_H-M   'P 1'
#
loop_
_entity.id
_entity.type
_entity.pdbx_description
1 polymer ?
#
loop_
_entity_poly.entity_id
_entity_poly.type
_entity_poly.pdbx_seq_one_letter_code
_entity_poly.pdbx_strand_id
1 'polypeptide(L)'
;MRLLPALFLFGTLVAASGQTCACTIPVFRYALDRWEADKFQLILPPPIATDPAVADLLRPHRANGTANLAISTETDPALTTPELRTARLGGQTLWTGALDAAALASILDSPARQKILSQILAGDSIVWVIASTEAAADQAEAERIEKRLRFLEQVAALPIQDPNDPDSQLGPGPPLRLKFTTLRLDRTDPAEALLFKMLAGPSGDIETTSTSFAAAVFGRGRVLGAWPLDKLDDATLEEASMFLIGRCSCRVKDQNPGWDILMNTDWDQTLRKVTTATTTAKAEVPIPAPITTKTEPSSTTTSHYSATVGVVHIPW
;
A
#
# COMPACT_ATOMS: atom_id res chain seq x y z
N MET A 1 37.30 13.72 68.44
CA MET A 1 37.31 12.66 67.39
C MET A 1 35.96 11.98 67.48
N ARG A 2 35.04 12.30 66.54
CA ARG A 2 33.74 11.63 66.42
C ARG A 2 33.60 11.32 64.94
N LEU A 3 33.67 10.03 64.53
CA LEU A 3 33.43 9.50 63.21
C LEU A 3 31.93 9.34 62.98
N LEU A 4 31.38 10.00 61.96
CA LEU A 4 30.03 9.76 61.44
C LEU A 4 30.16 8.69 60.31
N PRO A 5 29.27 7.68 60.30
CA PRO A 5 29.21 6.76 59.17
C PRO A 5 28.33 7.38 58.07
N ALA A 6 28.88 7.43 56.87
CA ALA A 6 28.15 7.79 55.62
C ALA A 6 27.24 6.63 55.19
N LEU A 7 25.94 6.88 55.18
CA LEU A 7 24.92 5.96 54.73
C LEU A 7 24.81 6.07 53.18
N PHE A 8 25.33 5.09 52.48
CA PHE A 8 25.16 4.98 51.02
C PHE A 8 23.74 4.47 50.72
N LEU A 9 22.89 5.37 50.22
CA LEU A 9 21.56 5.02 49.70
C LEU A 9 21.73 4.51 48.27
N PHE A 10 21.71 3.19 48.06
CA PHE A 10 21.67 2.57 46.74
C PHE A 10 20.23 2.70 46.21
N GLY A 11 19.99 3.72 45.40
CA GLY A 11 18.77 3.86 44.64
C GLY A 11 18.73 2.83 43.52
N THR A 12 17.90 1.78 43.64
CA THR A 12 17.57 0.85 42.58
C THR A 12 16.74 1.57 41.52
N LEU A 13 17.38 1.97 40.44
CA LEU A 13 16.72 2.46 39.23
C LEU A 13 16.01 1.26 38.59
N VAL A 14 14.72 1.08 38.87
CA VAL A 14 13.86 0.15 38.14
C VAL A 14 13.66 0.74 36.73
N ALA A 15 14.47 0.29 35.80
CA ALA A 15 14.22 0.52 34.39
C ALA A 15 12.88 -0.18 34.02
N ALA A 16 11.79 0.60 33.98
CA ALA A 16 10.57 0.14 33.34
C ALA A 16 10.90 -0.09 31.86
N SER A 17 11.24 -1.33 31.52
CA SER A 17 11.26 -1.79 30.15
C SER A 17 9.82 -1.70 29.64
N GLY A 18 9.46 -0.55 29.07
CA GLY A 18 8.28 -0.41 28.26
C GLY A 18 8.34 -1.48 27.18
N GLN A 19 7.53 -2.51 27.31
CA GLN A 19 7.28 -3.44 26.23
C GLN A 19 6.67 -2.59 25.11
N THR A 20 7.49 -2.22 24.13
CA THR A 20 6.99 -1.75 22.84
C THR A 20 6.27 -2.92 22.24
N CYS A 21 4.95 -3.02 22.44
CA CYS A 21 4.10 -3.95 21.71
C CYS A 21 4.24 -3.59 20.22
N ALA A 22 5.13 -4.27 19.53
CA ALA A 22 5.25 -4.18 18.10
C ALA A 22 3.99 -4.84 17.52
N CYS A 23 3.12 -4.01 16.93
CA CYS A 23 1.95 -4.45 16.19
C CYS A 23 2.38 -5.52 15.17
N THR A 24 1.68 -6.67 15.11
CA THR A 24 2.01 -7.74 14.16
C THR A 24 1.42 -7.49 12.77
N ILE A 25 0.61 -6.44 12.61
CA ILE A 25 0.05 -6.07 11.30
C ILE A 25 1.18 -5.59 10.38
N PRO A 26 1.28 -6.11 9.14
CA PRO A 26 2.23 -5.60 8.16
C PRO A 26 2.00 -4.12 7.84
N VAL A 27 3.08 -3.40 7.47
CA VAL A 27 3.01 -1.95 7.17
C VAL A 27 1.94 -1.65 6.11
N PHE A 28 1.92 -2.40 5.00
CA PHE A 28 0.93 -2.17 3.93
C PHE A 28 -0.52 -2.29 4.43
N ARG A 29 -0.78 -3.25 5.32
CA ARG A 29 -2.11 -3.48 5.86
C ARG A 29 -2.47 -2.45 6.94
N TYR A 30 -1.51 -2.10 7.79
CA TYR A 30 -1.70 -1.03 8.77
C TYR A 30 -2.03 0.31 8.09
N ALA A 31 -1.34 0.61 6.99
CA ALA A 31 -1.62 1.79 6.17
C ALA A 31 -3.05 1.78 5.61
N LEU A 32 -3.51 0.63 5.10
CA LEU A 32 -4.87 0.48 4.58
C LEU A 32 -5.93 0.68 5.67
N ASP A 33 -5.69 0.14 6.86
CA ASP A 33 -6.66 0.15 7.95
C ASP A 33 -6.70 1.48 8.71
N ARG A 34 -5.55 2.17 8.86
CA ARG A 34 -5.39 3.22 9.88
C ARG A 34 -4.89 4.57 9.36
N TRP A 35 -4.20 4.63 8.21
CA TRP A 35 -3.66 5.90 7.71
C TRP A 35 -4.64 6.54 6.72
N GLU A 36 -5.10 7.72 7.08
CA GLU A 36 -5.87 8.53 6.14
C GLU A 36 -4.99 9.06 5.01
N ALA A 37 -5.54 9.11 3.79
CA ALA A 37 -4.84 9.69 2.65
C ALA A 37 -4.72 11.22 2.80
N ASP A 38 -3.56 11.76 2.49
CA ASP A 38 -3.32 13.21 2.49
C ASP A 38 -4.17 13.87 1.39
N LYS A 39 -4.75 15.03 1.69
CA LYS A 39 -5.61 15.74 0.73
C LYS A 39 -4.79 16.59 -0.22
N PHE A 40 -4.97 16.37 -1.51
CA PHE A 40 -4.55 17.28 -2.55
C PHE A 40 -5.36 18.57 -2.49
N GLN A 41 -4.81 19.68 -3.01
CA GLN A 41 -5.48 20.98 -3.04
C GLN A 41 -5.77 21.38 -4.48
N LEU A 42 -7.05 21.46 -4.85
CA LEU A 42 -7.47 22.13 -6.07
C LEU A 42 -7.73 23.60 -5.71
N ILE A 43 -6.84 24.48 -6.14
CA ILE A 43 -6.84 25.88 -5.80
C ILE A 43 -7.35 26.69 -6.97
N LEU A 44 -8.31 27.56 -6.72
CA LEU A 44 -8.98 28.37 -7.72
C LEU A 44 -8.69 29.86 -7.48
N PRO A 45 -8.34 30.62 -8.50
CA PRO A 45 -8.35 32.08 -8.40
C PRO A 45 -9.79 32.59 -8.24
N PRO A 46 -10.04 33.70 -7.53
CA PRO A 46 -11.38 34.19 -7.21
C PRO A 46 -12.31 34.38 -8.42
N PRO A 47 -11.86 34.90 -9.59
CA PRO A 47 -12.74 35.02 -10.76
C PRO A 47 -13.28 33.66 -11.25
N ILE A 48 -12.45 32.61 -11.19
CA ILE A 48 -12.82 31.26 -11.61
C ILE A 48 -13.71 30.61 -10.53
N ALA A 49 -13.40 30.82 -9.26
CA ALA A 49 -14.15 30.25 -8.15
C ALA A 49 -15.62 30.76 -8.09
N THR A 50 -15.87 31.97 -8.61
CA THR A 50 -17.20 32.60 -8.66
C THR A 50 -17.93 32.36 -9.98
N ASP A 51 -17.30 31.74 -10.97
CA ASP A 51 -17.95 31.34 -12.22
C ASP A 51 -19.06 30.33 -11.92
N PRO A 52 -20.32 30.57 -12.34
CA PRO A 52 -21.43 29.66 -12.05
C PRO A 52 -21.23 28.24 -12.62
N ALA A 53 -20.65 28.13 -13.82
CA ALA A 53 -20.41 26.83 -14.44
C ALA A 53 -19.38 26.01 -13.65
N VAL A 54 -18.29 26.64 -13.18
CA VAL A 54 -17.29 26.03 -12.33
C VAL A 54 -17.86 25.69 -10.95
N ALA A 55 -18.68 26.58 -10.38
CA ALA A 55 -19.33 26.35 -9.09
C ALA A 55 -20.27 25.12 -9.16
N ASP A 56 -21.07 25.00 -10.24
CA ASP A 56 -21.95 23.85 -10.47
C ASP A 56 -21.18 22.57 -10.69
N LEU A 57 -20.10 22.61 -11.47
CA LEU A 57 -19.22 21.49 -11.71
C LEU A 57 -18.61 20.95 -10.41
N LEU A 58 -18.19 21.83 -9.51
CA LEU A 58 -17.52 21.46 -8.26
C LEU A 58 -18.46 21.15 -7.10
N ARG A 59 -19.74 21.51 -7.21
CA ARG A 59 -20.73 21.32 -6.11
C ARG A 59 -20.80 19.91 -5.58
N PRO A 60 -20.89 18.83 -6.40
CA PRO A 60 -20.91 17.45 -5.91
C PRO A 60 -19.65 17.07 -5.12
N HIS A 61 -18.49 17.55 -5.56
CA HIS A 61 -17.19 17.23 -4.98
C HIS A 61 -16.93 18.00 -3.67
N ARG A 62 -17.48 19.19 -3.51
CA ARG A 62 -17.43 19.95 -2.25
C ARG A 62 -18.33 19.37 -1.18
N ALA A 63 -19.52 18.87 -1.57
CA ALA A 63 -20.53 18.37 -0.63
C ALA A 63 -20.28 16.90 -0.24
N ASN A 64 -19.99 16.04 -1.21
CA ASN A 64 -19.94 14.58 -1.05
C ASN A 64 -18.78 13.93 -1.82
N GLY A 65 -17.68 14.66 -2.01
CA GLY A 65 -16.52 14.15 -2.73
C GLY A 65 -15.90 12.94 -2.01
N THR A 66 -15.61 11.89 -2.78
CA THR A 66 -14.97 10.66 -2.31
C THR A 66 -13.46 10.68 -2.47
N ALA A 67 -12.94 11.58 -3.31
CA ALA A 67 -11.52 11.75 -3.54
C ALA A 67 -10.83 12.41 -2.33
N ASN A 68 -9.56 12.07 -2.10
CA ASN A 68 -8.72 12.79 -1.15
C ASN A 68 -8.30 14.15 -1.73
N LEU A 69 -9.29 15.00 -2.00
CA LEU A 69 -9.18 16.32 -2.61
C LEU A 69 -9.88 17.37 -1.76
N ALA A 70 -9.22 18.48 -1.50
CA ALA A 70 -9.81 19.69 -0.95
C ALA A 70 -9.86 20.77 -2.05
N ILE A 71 -10.93 21.54 -2.07
CA ILE A 71 -11.16 22.60 -3.05
C ILE A 71 -11.19 23.93 -2.30
N SER A 72 -10.25 24.81 -2.62
CA SER A 72 -10.09 26.12 -1.98
C SER A 72 -9.99 27.26 -3.00
N THR A 73 -10.16 28.48 -2.50
CA THR A 73 -9.96 29.70 -3.27
C THR A 73 -8.76 30.45 -2.66
N GLU A 74 -7.83 30.86 -3.47
CA GLU A 74 -6.66 31.62 -3.04
C GLU A 74 -6.66 33.00 -3.71
N THR A 75 -6.37 34.03 -2.93
CA THR A 75 -6.39 35.42 -3.37
C THR A 75 -5.02 35.91 -3.83
N ASP A 76 -4.04 35.01 -4.02
CA ASP A 76 -2.73 35.41 -4.56
C ASP A 76 -2.89 36.00 -5.97
N PRO A 77 -2.45 37.23 -6.21
CA PRO A 77 -2.55 37.85 -7.54
C PRO A 77 -1.74 37.13 -8.63
N ALA A 78 -0.76 36.31 -8.24
CA ALA A 78 0.02 35.51 -9.17
C ALA A 78 -0.76 34.27 -9.68
N LEU A 79 -1.79 33.84 -8.94
CA LEU A 79 -2.63 32.72 -9.34
C LEU A 79 -3.70 33.21 -10.34
N THR A 80 -3.49 32.94 -11.61
CA THR A 80 -4.40 33.35 -12.70
C THR A 80 -5.23 32.16 -13.25
N THR A 81 -4.77 30.93 -13.01
CA THR A 81 -5.42 29.68 -13.48
C THR A 81 -5.55 28.69 -12.32
N PRO A 82 -6.56 27.81 -12.36
CA PRO A 82 -6.67 26.72 -11.40
C PRO A 82 -5.42 25.83 -11.34
N GLU A 83 -5.06 25.40 -10.14
CA GLU A 83 -3.92 24.52 -9.90
C GLU A 83 -4.29 23.35 -9.00
N LEU A 84 -3.74 22.18 -9.31
CA LEU A 84 -3.72 21.03 -8.40
C LEU A 84 -2.35 20.97 -7.72
N ARG A 85 -2.34 21.04 -6.39
CA ARG A 85 -1.13 20.96 -5.58
C ARG A 85 -1.16 19.80 -4.61
N THR A 86 0.03 19.29 -4.23
CA THR A 86 0.17 18.39 -3.11
C THR A 86 -0.05 19.10 -1.79
N ALA A 87 -0.65 18.45 -0.80
CA ALA A 87 -0.87 19.06 0.53
C ALA A 87 0.41 19.14 1.36
N ARG A 88 1.36 18.26 1.10
CA ARG A 88 2.63 18.13 1.81
C ARG A 88 3.80 18.61 0.96
N LEU A 89 4.91 18.84 1.62
CA LEU A 89 6.21 19.11 0.98
C LEU A 89 6.24 20.38 0.11
N GLY A 90 5.65 21.45 0.62
CA GLY A 90 5.72 22.77 -0.02
C GLY A 90 4.69 23.01 -1.11
N GLY A 91 3.68 22.13 -1.24
CA GLY A 91 2.58 22.36 -2.17
C GLY A 91 2.99 22.33 -3.64
N GLN A 92 3.79 21.33 -4.04
CA GLN A 92 4.21 21.18 -5.44
C GLN A 92 3.01 21.20 -6.39
N THR A 93 3.05 22.04 -7.41
CA THR A 93 2.03 22.09 -8.46
C THR A 93 2.20 20.91 -9.41
N LEU A 94 1.16 20.08 -9.50
CA LEU A 94 1.13 18.91 -10.38
C LEU A 94 0.41 19.16 -11.69
N TRP A 95 -0.58 20.07 -11.67
CA TRP A 95 -1.39 20.42 -12.82
C TRP A 95 -1.82 21.90 -12.74
N THR A 96 -1.90 22.54 -13.88
CA THR A 96 -2.46 23.88 -14.06
C THR A 96 -3.24 23.91 -15.38
N GLY A 97 -4.35 24.64 -15.43
CA GLY A 97 -5.10 24.79 -16.66
C GLY A 97 -6.54 25.27 -16.48
N ALA A 98 -7.27 25.34 -17.58
CA ALA A 98 -8.71 25.61 -17.55
C ALA A 98 -9.45 24.42 -16.91
N LEU A 99 -10.35 24.71 -15.98
CA LEU A 99 -11.11 23.70 -15.26
C LEU A 99 -12.48 23.51 -15.90
N ASP A 100 -12.57 22.47 -16.71
CA ASP A 100 -13.81 21.97 -17.29
C ASP A 100 -14.11 20.53 -16.80
N ALA A 101 -15.19 19.92 -17.29
CA ALA A 101 -15.59 18.58 -16.90
C ALA A 101 -14.52 17.53 -17.25
N ALA A 102 -13.83 17.65 -18.38
CA ALA A 102 -12.80 16.72 -18.82
C ALA A 102 -11.53 16.84 -17.95
N ALA A 103 -11.09 18.08 -17.68
CA ALA A 103 -9.98 18.33 -16.79
C ALA A 103 -10.27 17.82 -15.37
N LEU A 104 -11.46 18.11 -14.82
CA LEU A 104 -11.84 17.62 -13.50
C LEU A 104 -11.88 16.07 -13.47
N ALA A 105 -12.44 15.41 -14.48
CA ALA A 105 -12.45 13.96 -14.56
C ALA A 105 -11.03 13.37 -14.55
N SER A 106 -10.09 13.94 -15.32
CA SER A 106 -8.69 13.48 -15.33
C SER A 106 -7.94 13.77 -14.02
N ILE A 107 -8.30 14.86 -13.33
CA ILE A 107 -7.77 15.15 -11.99
C ILE A 107 -8.25 14.08 -11.00
N LEU A 108 -9.54 13.76 -11.02
CA LEU A 108 -10.14 12.86 -10.05
C LEU A 108 -9.74 11.41 -10.24
N ASP A 109 -9.58 10.94 -11.49
CA ASP A 109 -9.34 9.53 -11.75
C ASP A 109 -8.62 9.28 -13.08
N SER A 110 -8.10 8.04 -13.24
CA SER A 110 -7.53 7.51 -14.49
C SER A 110 -7.66 6.00 -14.54
N PRO A 111 -7.55 5.37 -15.73
CA PRO A 111 -7.61 3.92 -15.87
C PRO A 111 -6.61 3.18 -14.99
N ALA A 112 -5.38 3.68 -14.85
CA ALA A 112 -4.37 3.06 -14.00
C ALA A 112 -4.70 3.21 -12.52
N ARG A 113 -5.23 4.37 -12.06
CA ARG A 113 -5.66 4.55 -10.67
C ARG A 113 -6.80 3.59 -10.29
N GLN A 114 -7.74 3.32 -11.20
CA GLN A 114 -8.78 2.31 -11.00
C GLN A 114 -8.21 0.90 -10.88
N LYS A 115 -7.19 0.55 -11.70
CA LYS A 115 -6.50 -0.74 -11.59
C LYS A 115 -5.76 -0.86 -10.26
N ILE A 116 -5.03 0.17 -9.83
CA ILE A 116 -4.37 0.20 -8.51
C ILE A 116 -5.40 -0.02 -7.40
N LEU A 117 -6.51 0.71 -7.41
CA LEU A 117 -7.59 0.54 -6.44
C LEU A 117 -8.12 -0.90 -6.42
N SER A 118 -8.40 -1.47 -7.59
CA SER A 118 -8.93 -2.83 -7.70
C SER A 118 -7.96 -3.88 -7.13
N GLN A 119 -6.66 -3.74 -7.34
CA GLN A 119 -5.63 -4.64 -6.81
C GLN A 119 -5.53 -4.53 -5.28
N ILE A 120 -5.51 -3.31 -4.75
CA ILE A 120 -5.53 -3.10 -3.29
C ILE A 120 -6.77 -3.73 -2.66
N LEU A 121 -7.94 -3.54 -3.24
CA LEU A 121 -9.20 -4.12 -2.76
C LEU A 121 -9.28 -5.64 -2.95
N ALA A 122 -8.53 -6.21 -3.90
CA ALA A 122 -8.33 -7.64 -4.02
C ALA A 122 -7.41 -8.23 -2.94
N GLY A 123 -6.73 -7.38 -2.16
CA GLY A 123 -5.84 -7.77 -1.06
C GLY A 123 -4.38 -7.86 -1.45
N ASP A 124 -3.99 -7.27 -2.58
CA ASP A 124 -2.57 -7.23 -2.95
C ASP A 124 -1.79 -6.38 -1.94
N SER A 125 -0.64 -6.89 -1.51
CA SER A 125 0.18 -6.24 -0.48
C SER A 125 0.85 -4.99 -1.03
N ILE A 126 1.34 -5.08 -2.28
CA ILE A 126 2.05 -4.00 -2.98
C ILE A 126 1.65 -4.05 -4.46
N VAL A 127 1.34 -2.88 -5.02
CA VAL A 127 1.18 -2.69 -6.47
C VAL A 127 2.41 -1.92 -6.97
N TRP A 128 3.30 -2.63 -7.66
CA TRP A 128 4.45 -2.04 -8.32
C TRP A 128 4.02 -1.47 -9.68
N VAL A 129 3.97 -0.16 -9.78
CA VAL A 129 3.67 0.53 -11.05
C VAL A 129 4.97 0.77 -11.78
N ILE A 130 5.09 0.25 -13.00
CA ILE A 130 6.25 0.39 -13.87
C ILE A 130 5.86 1.28 -15.04
N ALA A 131 6.33 2.52 -15.02
CA ALA A 131 6.15 3.49 -16.10
C ALA A 131 7.35 3.39 -17.05
N SER A 132 7.18 2.80 -18.21
CA SER A 132 8.25 2.46 -19.15
C SER A 132 7.86 2.74 -20.59
N THR A 133 8.82 2.60 -21.49
CA THR A 133 8.60 2.66 -22.94
C THR A 133 8.73 1.27 -23.57
N GLU A 134 8.49 1.18 -24.88
CA GLU A 134 8.75 -0.05 -25.66
C GLU A 134 10.24 -0.29 -25.97
N ALA A 135 11.15 0.55 -25.44
CA ALA A 135 12.59 0.35 -25.61
C ALA A 135 13.03 -0.98 -24.99
N ALA A 136 13.87 -1.72 -25.67
CA ALA A 136 14.32 -3.05 -25.24
C ALA A 136 14.98 -3.04 -23.84
N ALA A 137 15.68 -1.95 -23.49
CA ALA A 137 16.27 -1.77 -22.16
C ALA A 137 15.20 -1.66 -21.07
N ASP A 138 14.15 -0.84 -21.29
CA ASP A 138 13.04 -0.68 -20.36
C ASP A 138 12.28 -2.00 -20.16
N GLN A 139 12.03 -2.73 -21.26
CA GLN A 139 11.35 -4.02 -21.20
C GLN A 139 12.16 -5.07 -20.41
N ALA A 140 13.48 -5.13 -20.64
CA ALA A 140 14.37 -6.03 -19.90
C ALA A 140 14.37 -5.73 -18.39
N GLU A 141 14.42 -4.44 -17.99
CA GLU A 141 14.35 -4.05 -16.60
C GLU A 141 12.97 -4.36 -15.98
N ALA A 142 11.89 -4.10 -16.68
CA ALA A 142 10.55 -4.45 -16.22
C ALA A 142 10.41 -5.98 -16.00
N GLU A 143 10.92 -6.81 -16.91
CA GLU A 143 10.93 -8.27 -16.76
C GLU A 143 11.80 -8.74 -15.57
N ARG A 144 12.96 -8.12 -15.38
CA ARG A 144 13.84 -8.39 -14.21
C ARG A 144 13.10 -8.11 -12.90
N ILE A 145 12.47 -6.92 -12.79
CA ILE A 145 11.69 -6.52 -11.62
C ILE A 145 10.58 -7.53 -11.35
N GLU A 146 9.78 -7.87 -12.36
CA GLU A 146 8.69 -8.85 -12.21
C GLU A 146 9.19 -10.22 -11.77
N LYS A 147 10.30 -10.69 -12.34
CA LYS A 147 10.92 -11.96 -11.97
C LYS A 147 11.37 -11.94 -10.50
N ARG A 148 12.02 -10.83 -10.08
CA ARG A 148 12.47 -10.67 -8.68
C ARG A 148 11.29 -10.63 -7.72
N LEU A 149 10.23 -9.89 -8.03
CA LEU A 149 9.02 -9.81 -7.19
C LEU A 149 8.34 -11.17 -7.04
N ARG A 150 8.22 -11.95 -8.13
CA ARG A 150 7.71 -13.34 -8.06
C ARG A 150 8.55 -14.23 -7.16
N PHE A 151 9.87 -14.10 -7.20
CA PHE A 151 10.76 -14.83 -6.30
C PHE A 151 10.54 -14.41 -4.84
N LEU A 152 10.52 -13.10 -4.56
CA LEU A 152 10.29 -12.59 -3.20
C LEU A 152 8.94 -13.04 -2.63
N GLU A 153 7.88 -13.09 -3.45
CA GLU A 153 6.56 -13.59 -3.05
C GLU A 153 6.59 -15.07 -2.61
N GLN A 154 7.51 -15.88 -3.20
CA GLN A 154 7.65 -17.29 -2.85
C GLN A 154 8.45 -17.55 -1.58
N VAL A 155 9.42 -16.69 -1.27
CA VAL A 155 10.35 -16.91 -0.15
C VAL A 155 10.01 -16.09 1.09
N ALA A 156 9.25 -15.02 0.95
CA ALA A 156 8.86 -14.17 2.06
C ALA A 156 7.62 -14.70 2.78
N ALA A 157 7.43 -14.26 4.02
CA ALA A 157 6.27 -14.58 4.83
C ALA A 157 5.73 -13.34 5.55
N LEU A 158 4.42 -13.27 5.71
CA LEU A 158 3.78 -12.25 6.53
C LEU A 158 3.97 -12.57 8.02
N PRO A 159 4.03 -11.55 8.90
CA PRO A 159 4.02 -11.75 10.33
C PRO A 159 2.80 -12.55 10.78
N ILE A 160 3.02 -13.50 11.70
CA ILE A 160 1.93 -14.27 12.32
C ILE A 160 1.06 -13.29 13.12
N GLN A 161 -0.25 -13.32 12.85
CA GLN A 161 -1.23 -12.50 13.57
C GLN A 161 -1.61 -13.18 14.87
N ASP A 162 -1.61 -12.43 15.99
CA ASP A 162 -2.14 -12.89 17.27
C ASP A 162 -3.61 -12.46 17.40
N PRO A 163 -4.58 -13.38 17.38
CA PRO A 163 -6.00 -13.03 17.51
C PRO A 163 -6.36 -12.46 18.89
N ASN A 164 -5.52 -12.67 19.91
CA ASN A 164 -5.74 -12.17 21.26
C ASN A 164 -5.10 -10.81 21.52
N ASP A 165 -4.24 -10.33 20.61
CA ASP A 165 -3.63 -9.02 20.72
C ASP A 165 -4.55 -7.95 20.10
N PRO A 166 -5.12 -7.02 20.90
CA PRO A 166 -5.99 -5.96 20.39
C PRO A 166 -5.31 -5.08 19.33
N ASP A 167 -3.99 -4.91 19.42
CA ASP A 167 -3.19 -4.10 18.51
C ASP A 167 -2.95 -4.79 17.17
N SER A 168 -3.18 -6.11 17.10
CA SER A 168 -3.04 -6.94 15.90
C SER A 168 -4.38 -7.21 15.20
N GLN A 169 -5.48 -6.57 15.63
CA GLN A 169 -6.78 -6.71 14.99
C GLN A 169 -6.81 -5.96 13.65
N LEU A 170 -7.13 -6.69 12.58
CA LEU A 170 -7.30 -6.11 11.25
C LEU A 170 -8.59 -5.29 11.17
N GLY A 171 -8.53 -4.15 10.48
CA GLY A 171 -9.70 -3.37 10.11
C GLY A 171 -10.53 -4.04 9.00
N PRO A 172 -11.66 -3.42 8.61
CA PRO A 172 -12.43 -3.85 7.45
C PRO A 172 -11.58 -3.89 6.19
N GLY A 173 -11.88 -4.80 5.27
CA GLY A 173 -11.19 -4.89 3.99
C GLY A 173 -10.94 -6.33 3.52
N PRO A 174 -10.07 -6.51 2.54
CA PRO A 174 -9.74 -7.83 2.00
C PRO A 174 -9.00 -8.70 3.02
N PRO A 175 -8.98 -10.03 2.85
CA PRO A 175 -8.15 -10.91 3.66
C PRO A 175 -6.68 -10.54 3.55
N LEU A 176 -5.93 -10.74 4.65
CA LEU A 176 -4.49 -10.55 4.65
C LEU A 176 -3.85 -11.63 3.77
N ARG A 177 -3.09 -11.21 2.77
CA ARG A 177 -2.33 -12.10 1.90
C ARG A 177 -1.03 -11.45 1.45
N LEU A 178 -0.02 -12.28 1.14
CA LEU A 178 1.21 -11.84 0.49
C LEU A 178 1.01 -11.92 -1.02
N LYS A 179 0.97 -10.79 -1.69
CA LYS A 179 0.86 -10.69 -3.14
C LYS A 179 1.49 -9.40 -3.64
N PHE A 180 2.45 -9.54 -4.55
CA PHE A 180 3.05 -8.41 -5.26
C PHE A 180 2.52 -8.41 -6.69
N THR A 181 1.83 -7.34 -7.06
CA THR A 181 1.30 -7.17 -8.41
C THR A 181 2.09 -6.10 -9.14
N THR A 182 2.39 -6.33 -10.41
CA THR A 182 2.99 -5.34 -11.29
C THR A 182 1.94 -4.77 -12.24
N LEU A 183 1.97 -3.45 -12.42
CA LEU A 183 1.16 -2.73 -13.38
C LEU A 183 2.10 -1.99 -14.33
N ARG A 184 2.25 -2.52 -15.57
CA ARG A 184 3.01 -1.84 -16.61
C ARG A 184 2.15 -0.76 -17.28
N LEU A 185 2.71 0.42 -17.43
CA LEU A 185 2.08 1.57 -18.06
C LEU A 185 3.05 2.15 -19.09
N ASP A 186 2.51 2.52 -20.25
CA ASP A 186 3.27 3.32 -21.20
C ASP A 186 3.48 4.72 -20.61
N ARG A 187 4.76 5.09 -20.37
CA ARG A 187 5.14 6.40 -19.83
C ARG A 187 4.65 7.56 -20.68
N THR A 188 4.39 7.32 -21.97
CA THR A 188 3.92 8.35 -22.90
C THR A 188 2.39 8.48 -22.96
N ASP A 189 1.64 7.65 -22.22
CA ASP A 189 0.18 7.73 -22.17
C ASP A 189 -0.28 9.04 -21.53
N PRO A 190 -0.92 9.95 -22.29
CA PRO A 190 -1.38 11.23 -21.77
C PRO A 190 -2.50 11.08 -20.72
N ALA A 191 -3.24 9.98 -20.73
CA ALA A 191 -4.29 9.71 -19.74
C ALA A 191 -3.71 9.48 -18.33
N GLU A 192 -2.45 9.08 -18.24
CA GLU A 192 -1.76 8.77 -16.98
C GLU A 192 -0.71 9.84 -16.60
N ALA A 193 -0.55 10.90 -17.40
CA ALA A 193 0.47 11.92 -17.18
C ALA A 193 0.42 12.53 -15.77
N LEU A 194 -0.78 12.76 -15.23
CA LEU A 194 -0.94 13.27 -13.86
C LEU A 194 -0.59 12.22 -12.81
N LEU A 195 -0.95 10.96 -13.03
CA LEU A 195 -0.55 9.86 -12.15
C LEU A 195 0.97 9.71 -12.12
N PHE A 196 1.66 9.79 -13.26
CA PHE A 196 3.13 9.69 -13.27
C PHE A 196 3.79 10.78 -12.41
N LYS A 197 3.30 12.02 -12.47
CA LYS A 197 3.79 13.11 -11.58
C LYS A 197 3.52 12.81 -10.10
N MET A 198 2.36 12.24 -9.76
CA MET A 198 2.06 11.83 -8.39
C MET A 198 2.97 10.68 -7.93
N LEU A 199 3.22 9.69 -8.80
CA LEU A 199 4.07 8.54 -8.49
C LEU A 199 5.55 8.92 -8.33
N ALA A 200 6.06 9.83 -9.19
CA ALA A 200 7.44 10.31 -9.11
C ALA A 200 7.77 11.03 -7.80
N GLY A 201 6.75 11.57 -7.15
CA GLY A 201 6.86 12.18 -5.83
C GLY A 201 7.47 13.59 -5.82
N PRO A 202 7.67 14.10 -4.62
CA PRO A 202 8.01 15.52 -4.44
C PRO A 202 9.49 15.84 -4.55
N SER A 203 10.39 14.85 -4.63
CA SER A 203 11.84 15.09 -4.65
C SER A 203 12.33 15.76 -5.92
N GLY A 204 11.58 15.59 -7.03
CA GLY A 204 12.01 16.09 -8.35
C GLY A 204 13.12 15.24 -9.00
N ASP A 205 13.47 14.11 -8.42
CA ASP A 205 14.56 13.25 -8.93
C ASP A 205 14.19 12.49 -10.21
N ILE A 206 12.89 12.40 -10.50
CA ILE A 206 12.35 11.70 -11.67
C ILE A 206 11.65 12.69 -12.58
N GLU A 207 12.25 12.93 -13.74
CA GLU A 207 11.61 13.66 -14.84
C GLU A 207 10.69 12.71 -15.62
N THR A 208 9.39 12.81 -15.36
CA THR A 208 8.40 11.81 -15.85
C THR A 208 8.24 11.78 -17.36
N THR A 209 8.68 12.82 -18.07
CA THR A 209 8.63 12.89 -19.54
C THR A 209 9.80 12.16 -20.21
N SER A 210 10.89 11.93 -19.50
CA SER A 210 12.12 11.35 -20.05
C SER A 210 12.63 10.11 -19.32
N THR A 211 12.25 9.91 -18.05
CA THR A 211 12.77 8.83 -17.21
C THR A 211 11.75 7.73 -17.02
N SER A 212 12.08 6.50 -17.42
CA SER A 212 11.31 5.31 -17.05
C SER A 212 11.60 4.93 -15.61
N PHE A 213 10.56 4.60 -14.83
CA PHE A 213 10.69 4.38 -13.39
C PHE A 213 9.68 3.36 -12.87
N ALA A 214 9.95 2.85 -11.67
CA ALA A 214 8.99 2.02 -10.93
C ALA A 214 8.67 2.67 -9.58
N ALA A 215 7.43 2.50 -9.12
CA ALA A 215 6.94 3.00 -7.84
C ALA A 215 6.17 1.92 -7.08
N ALA A 216 6.38 1.84 -5.76
CA ALA A 216 5.70 0.87 -4.89
C ALA A 216 4.48 1.52 -4.22
N VAL A 217 3.27 1.11 -4.62
CA VAL A 217 2.00 1.62 -4.10
C VAL A 217 1.37 0.62 -3.14
N PHE A 218 0.85 1.09 -2.00
CA PHE A 218 0.24 0.27 -0.96
C PHE A 218 -0.82 1.05 -0.16
N GLY A 219 -1.49 0.36 0.74
CA GLY A 219 -2.44 1.00 1.66
C GLY A 219 -3.55 1.76 0.94
N ARG A 220 -3.83 2.99 1.35
CA ARG A 220 -4.85 3.86 0.73
C ARG A 220 -4.28 4.70 -0.44
N GLY A 221 -3.40 4.12 -1.26
CA GLY A 221 -2.73 4.84 -2.35
C GLY A 221 -1.47 5.57 -1.90
N ARG A 222 -0.75 5.03 -0.89
CA ARG A 222 0.55 5.55 -0.48
C ARG A 222 1.65 4.97 -1.35
N VAL A 223 2.56 5.81 -1.78
CA VAL A 223 3.78 5.45 -2.51
C VAL A 223 4.92 5.39 -1.50
N LEU A 224 5.59 4.25 -1.36
CA LEU A 224 6.77 4.12 -0.51
C LEU A 224 7.95 4.90 -1.08
N GLY A 225 8.15 4.77 -2.39
CA GLY A 225 9.22 5.39 -3.14
C GLY A 225 9.03 5.15 -4.63
N ALA A 226 9.80 5.89 -5.42
CA ALA A 226 9.89 5.76 -6.86
C ALA A 226 11.36 5.79 -7.26
N TRP A 227 11.75 4.93 -8.20
CA TRP A 227 13.13 4.75 -8.63
C TRP A 227 13.22 4.68 -10.15
N PRO A 228 14.17 5.38 -10.79
CA PRO A 228 14.51 5.13 -12.18
C PRO A 228 14.78 3.63 -12.40
N LEU A 229 14.33 3.06 -13.52
CA LEU A 229 14.45 1.61 -13.77
C LEU A 229 15.91 1.14 -13.74
N ASP A 230 16.81 1.93 -14.28
CA ASP A 230 18.26 1.67 -14.33
C ASP A 230 18.96 1.76 -12.96
N LYS A 231 18.28 2.29 -11.93
CA LYS A 231 18.78 2.45 -10.57
C LYS A 231 18.10 1.55 -9.55
N LEU A 232 17.00 0.93 -9.92
CA LEU A 232 16.27 0.00 -9.05
C LEU A 232 16.90 -1.39 -9.11
N ASP A 233 17.92 -1.62 -8.30
CA ASP A 233 18.56 -2.94 -8.19
C ASP A 233 17.71 -3.95 -7.36
N ASP A 234 18.17 -5.20 -7.36
CA ASP A 234 17.46 -6.27 -6.64
C ASP A 234 17.47 -6.09 -5.13
N ALA A 235 18.51 -5.43 -4.57
CA ALA A 235 18.61 -5.18 -3.14
C ALA A 235 17.60 -4.11 -2.70
N THR A 236 17.50 -3.00 -3.43
CA THR A 236 16.52 -1.93 -3.19
C THR A 236 15.09 -2.45 -3.33
N LEU A 237 14.83 -3.28 -4.35
CA LEU A 237 13.52 -3.90 -4.58
C LEU A 237 13.12 -4.82 -3.41
N GLU A 238 14.08 -5.61 -2.90
CA GLU A 238 13.89 -6.47 -1.74
C GLU A 238 13.66 -5.66 -0.47
N GLU A 239 14.50 -4.65 -0.18
CA GLU A 239 14.38 -3.80 1.00
C GLU A 239 13.01 -3.11 1.04
N ALA A 240 12.56 -2.50 -0.06
CA ALA A 240 11.26 -1.85 -0.16
C ALA A 240 10.12 -2.85 0.07
N SER A 241 10.20 -4.04 -0.53
CA SER A 241 9.18 -5.08 -0.39
C SER A 241 9.14 -5.62 1.05
N MET A 242 10.30 -5.93 1.65
CA MET A 242 10.40 -6.45 3.01
C MET A 242 9.95 -5.42 4.06
N PHE A 243 10.23 -4.12 3.84
CA PHE A 243 9.71 -3.06 4.69
C PHE A 243 8.17 -3.09 4.73
N LEU A 244 7.52 -3.17 3.57
CA LEU A 244 6.06 -3.10 3.47
C LEU A 244 5.34 -4.33 4.04
N ILE A 245 5.91 -5.52 3.89
CA ILE A 245 5.33 -6.75 4.44
C ILE A 245 5.78 -7.04 5.87
N GLY A 246 6.79 -6.33 6.36
CA GLY A 246 7.28 -6.40 7.72
C GLY A 246 6.29 -5.82 8.75
N ARG A 247 6.54 -6.08 10.03
CA ARG A 247 5.71 -5.56 11.13
C ARG A 247 5.74 -4.03 11.16
N CYS A 248 4.59 -3.41 11.36
CA CYS A 248 4.51 -1.97 11.54
C CYS A 248 5.11 -1.57 12.90
N SER A 249 6.33 -1.04 12.88
CA SER A 249 7.04 -0.58 14.08
C SER A 249 6.64 0.84 14.50
N CYS A 250 6.27 1.69 13.55
CA CYS A 250 5.81 3.05 13.81
C CYS A 250 4.38 3.25 13.31
N ARG A 251 3.46 3.56 14.24
CA ARG A 251 2.03 3.76 13.95
C ARG A 251 1.72 5.14 13.38
N VAL A 252 2.63 6.08 13.50
CA VAL A 252 2.45 7.45 13.04
C VAL A 252 2.81 7.54 11.57
N LYS A 253 1.83 7.87 10.73
CA LYS A 253 1.98 7.96 9.27
C LYS A 253 3.18 8.84 8.85
N ASP A 254 3.32 9.99 9.50
CA ASP A 254 4.33 11.02 9.15
C ASP A 254 5.77 10.64 9.52
N GLN A 255 5.93 9.60 10.33
CA GLN A 255 7.23 9.03 10.68
C GLN A 255 7.61 7.85 9.75
N ASN A 256 6.72 7.49 8.83
CA ASN A 256 6.97 6.47 7.83
C ASN A 256 7.26 7.12 6.48
N PRO A 257 8.17 6.56 5.68
CA PRO A 257 8.50 7.10 4.36
C PRO A 257 7.31 7.09 3.41
N GLY A 258 7.39 7.93 2.38
CA GLY A 258 6.45 7.95 1.27
C GLY A 258 5.47 9.12 1.29
N TRP A 259 4.65 9.15 0.26
CA TRP A 259 3.63 10.18 -0.02
C TRP A 259 2.39 9.51 -0.60
N ASP A 260 1.27 10.23 -0.68
CA ASP A 260 0.03 9.68 -1.20
C ASP A 260 -0.23 10.13 -2.64
N ILE A 261 -0.95 9.31 -3.41
CA ILE A 261 -1.55 9.71 -4.69
C ILE A 261 -3.03 10.07 -4.50
N LEU A 262 -3.58 10.83 -5.44
CA LEU A 262 -5.00 11.14 -5.45
C LEU A 262 -5.80 9.91 -5.89
N MET A 263 -6.69 9.46 -5.02
CA MET A 263 -7.61 8.34 -5.27
C MET A 263 -9.05 8.81 -5.07
N ASN A 264 -9.91 8.50 -6.04
CA ASN A 264 -11.32 8.86 -5.98
C ASN A 264 -12.15 7.73 -5.41
N THR A 265 -12.05 7.52 -4.09
CA THR A 265 -12.81 6.49 -3.39
C THR A 265 -13.07 6.85 -1.93
N ASP A 266 -14.26 6.53 -1.43
CA ASP A 266 -14.54 6.47 0.01
C ASP A 266 -13.97 5.15 0.55
N TRP A 267 -12.76 5.24 1.09
CA TRP A 267 -12.03 4.06 1.58
C TRP A 267 -12.81 3.30 2.64
N ASP A 268 -13.41 3.99 3.59
CA ASP A 268 -14.08 3.32 4.72
C ASP A 268 -15.35 2.59 4.28
N GLN A 269 -16.13 3.20 3.40
CA GLN A 269 -17.31 2.53 2.85
C GLN A 269 -16.90 1.36 1.95
N THR A 270 -15.87 1.56 1.11
CA THR A 270 -15.41 0.55 0.16
C THR A 270 -14.82 -0.66 0.86
N LEU A 271 -13.99 -0.46 1.89
CA LEU A 271 -13.42 -1.55 2.69
C LEU A 271 -14.51 -2.34 3.43
N ARG A 272 -15.52 -1.68 4.00
CA ARG A 272 -16.66 -2.38 4.60
C ARG A 272 -17.44 -3.24 3.59
N LYS A 273 -17.66 -2.76 2.36
CA LYS A 273 -18.29 -3.55 1.29
C LYS A 273 -17.49 -4.80 0.92
N VAL A 274 -16.16 -4.67 0.80
CA VAL A 274 -15.27 -5.80 0.52
C VAL A 274 -15.36 -6.85 1.63
N THR A 275 -15.34 -6.44 2.90
CA THR A 275 -15.49 -7.35 4.04
C THR A 275 -16.78 -8.15 3.95
N THR A 276 -17.91 -7.49 3.71
CA THR A 276 -19.21 -8.14 3.61
C THR A 276 -19.24 -9.16 2.47
N ALA A 277 -18.75 -8.79 1.28
CA ALA A 277 -18.70 -9.69 0.13
C ALA A 277 -17.84 -10.94 0.41
N THR A 278 -16.68 -10.77 1.05
CA THR A 278 -15.79 -11.90 1.41
C THR A 278 -16.44 -12.82 2.43
N THR A 279 -17.16 -12.27 3.40
CA THR A 279 -17.86 -13.08 4.44
C THR A 279 -19.00 -13.89 3.82
N THR A 280 -19.79 -13.29 2.92
CA THR A 280 -20.87 -13.97 2.22
C THR A 280 -20.34 -15.10 1.35
N ALA A 281 -19.29 -14.85 0.54
CA ALA A 281 -18.68 -15.86 -0.31
C ALA A 281 -18.14 -17.06 0.50
N LYS A 282 -17.58 -16.81 1.70
CA LYS A 282 -17.10 -17.87 2.59
C LYS A 282 -18.23 -18.68 3.20
N ALA A 283 -19.40 -18.07 3.44
CA ALA A 283 -20.58 -18.75 4.00
C ALA A 283 -21.30 -19.62 2.96
N GLU A 284 -21.17 -19.31 1.66
CA GLU A 284 -21.79 -20.05 0.57
C GLU A 284 -20.99 -21.30 0.13
N VAL A 285 -19.78 -21.53 0.62
CA VAL A 285 -19.03 -22.76 0.34
C VAL A 285 -19.70 -23.90 1.10
N PRO A 286 -20.32 -24.91 0.42
CA PRO A 286 -20.97 -26.01 1.09
C PRO A 286 -19.95 -26.79 1.93
N ILE A 287 -20.27 -27.00 3.20
CA ILE A 287 -19.48 -27.92 4.04
C ILE A 287 -19.59 -29.30 3.37
N PRO A 288 -18.47 -29.96 2.98
CA PRO A 288 -18.54 -31.31 2.45
C PRO A 288 -19.27 -32.19 3.46
N ALA A 289 -20.28 -32.93 3.00
CA ALA A 289 -21.00 -33.84 3.84
C ALA A 289 -20.00 -34.81 4.52
N PRO A 290 -20.16 -35.15 5.81
CA PRO A 290 -19.26 -36.05 6.49
C PRO A 290 -19.22 -37.39 5.71
N ILE A 291 -18.01 -37.82 5.37
CA ILE A 291 -17.78 -39.07 4.70
C ILE A 291 -18.23 -40.16 5.68
N THR A 292 -19.41 -40.75 5.46
CA THR A 292 -19.87 -41.93 6.18
C THR A 292 -18.99 -43.11 5.75
N THR A 293 -17.98 -43.42 6.51
CA THR A 293 -17.22 -44.65 6.37
C THR A 293 -18.14 -45.82 6.70
N LYS A 294 -18.58 -46.49 5.65
CA LYS A 294 -19.27 -47.79 5.79
C LYS A 294 -18.26 -48.77 6.33
N THR A 295 -18.42 -49.18 7.60
CA THR A 295 -17.60 -50.22 8.25
C THR A 295 -17.97 -51.55 7.62
N GLU A 296 -17.12 -52.08 6.75
CA GLU A 296 -17.17 -53.47 6.38
C GLU A 296 -16.53 -54.35 7.49
N PRO A 297 -17.07 -55.53 7.79
CA PRO A 297 -16.51 -56.38 8.82
C PRO A 297 -15.16 -56.98 8.36
N SER A 298 -14.13 -56.75 9.17
CA SER A 298 -12.77 -57.24 9.00
C SER A 298 -12.72 -58.77 9.11
N SER A 299 -12.30 -59.41 8.04
CA SER A 299 -11.80 -60.79 8.08
C SER A 299 -10.31 -60.77 8.46
N THR A 300 -10.01 -61.34 9.62
CA THR A 300 -8.67 -61.49 10.19
C THR A 300 -7.84 -62.44 9.35
N THR A 301 -6.79 -61.96 8.67
CA THR A 301 -5.72 -62.78 8.14
C THR A 301 -4.39 -62.32 8.75
N THR A 302 -3.83 -63.11 9.63
CA THR A 302 -2.54 -62.89 10.28
C THR A 302 -1.43 -63.19 9.28
N SER A 303 -0.68 -62.17 8.86
CA SER A 303 0.57 -62.33 8.12
C SER A 303 1.73 -61.76 8.93
N HIS A 304 2.64 -62.65 9.34
CA HIS A 304 3.91 -62.26 9.97
C HIS A 304 4.85 -61.65 8.94
N TYR A 305 5.23 -60.39 9.09
CA TYR A 305 6.33 -59.79 8.36
C TYR A 305 7.44 -59.33 9.32
N SER A 306 8.61 -59.99 9.20
CA SER A 306 9.85 -59.60 9.89
C SER A 306 10.44 -58.35 9.21
N ALA A 307 10.61 -57.29 9.96
CA ALA A 307 11.32 -56.07 9.48
C ALA A 307 12.80 -56.19 9.83
N THR A 308 13.64 -56.20 8.79
CA THR A 308 15.09 -56.02 8.90
C THR A 308 15.42 -54.52 8.79
N VAL A 309 15.99 -53.98 9.84
CA VAL A 309 16.46 -52.58 9.87
C VAL A 309 17.83 -52.50 9.15
N GLY A 310 17.85 -51.80 8.03
CA GLY A 310 19.11 -51.41 7.33
C GLY A 310 19.51 -49.98 7.72
N VAL A 311 20.66 -49.85 8.37
CA VAL A 311 21.32 -48.58 8.68
C VAL A 311 22.08 -48.12 7.44
N VAL A 312 21.74 -46.96 6.90
CA VAL A 312 22.51 -46.28 5.83
C VAL A 312 23.39 -45.24 6.46
N HIS A 313 24.71 -45.43 6.36
CA HIS A 313 25.74 -44.46 6.67
C HIS A 313 25.92 -43.52 5.47
N ILE A 314 25.84 -42.22 5.70
CA ILE A 314 26.23 -41.19 4.73
C ILE A 314 27.57 -40.57 5.23
N PRO A 315 28.63 -40.57 4.44
CA PRO A 315 29.86 -39.85 4.78
C PRO A 315 29.80 -38.39 4.36
N TRP A 316 30.58 -37.58 5.06
CA TRP A 316 30.73 -36.14 4.97
C TRP A 316 31.22 -35.62 3.61
#